data_fe196da50cb7732d2858b2d62be9292c
#
_entry.id   fe196da50cb7732d2858b2d62be9292c
#
_cell.length_a   1.000
_cell.length_b   1.000
_cell.length_c   1.000
_cell.angle_alpha   90.00
_cell.angle_beta   90.00
_cell.angle_gamma   90.00
#
_symmetry.space_group_name_H-M   'P 1'
#
loop_
_entity.id
_entity.type
_entity.pdbx_description
1 polymer ?
#
loop_
_entity_poly.entity_id
_entity_poly.type
_entity_poly.pdbx_seq_one_letter_code
_entity_poly.pdbx_strand_id
1 'polypeptide(L)'
;MCIRDSTHTHRDHAAGYPGMMKRFPDLEVWGHEEARVPSLLGNVVFRKVDFTHTWDNEPGECVDWSAGSVNLVMTHSPGHAPGHVTIHGHGVYHAGDLLFVRSAGRVDLPGGDPRAQQRSLVRAKEILSGLPVDWRLIPGHRYDNFRGEVPDWISLGDVLQHNYFLAHITMPGED
;
A
#
# COMPACT_ATOMS: atom_id res chain seq x y z
N MET A 1 -9.34 -0.17 -22.08
CA MET A 1 -8.98 0.86 -21.09
C MET A 1 -7.81 0.32 -20.28
N CYS A 2 -6.68 1.03 -20.26
CA CYS A 2 -5.55 0.63 -19.43
C CYS A 2 -5.55 1.54 -18.21
N ILE A 3 -5.47 0.96 -17.01
CA ILE A 3 -5.45 1.68 -15.75
C ILE A 3 -4.15 1.33 -15.04
N ARG A 4 -3.52 2.31 -14.43
CA ARG A 4 -2.42 2.11 -13.50
C ARG A 4 -2.72 2.82 -12.20
N ASP A 5 -2.55 2.10 -11.13
CA ASP A 5 -2.52 2.59 -9.76
C ASP A 5 -1.10 2.52 -9.20
N SER A 6 -0.82 3.33 -8.22
CA SER A 6 0.41 3.28 -7.46
C SER A 6 0.07 3.37 -5.98
N THR A 7 0.61 2.47 -5.18
CA THR A 7 0.39 2.52 -3.73
C THR A 7 0.93 3.82 -3.12
N HIS A 8 2.02 4.35 -3.66
CA HIS A 8 2.63 5.62 -3.28
C HIS A 8 3.69 6.06 -4.30
N THR A 9 4.23 7.27 -4.13
CA THR A 9 5.09 7.92 -5.13
C THR A 9 6.59 7.91 -4.81
N HIS A 10 7.08 7.03 -3.92
CA HIS A 10 8.51 6.82 -3.78
C HIS A 10 9.14 6.40 -5.12
N ARG A 11 10.40 6.80 -5.35
CA ARG A 11 11.05 6.69 -6.67
C ARG A 11 11.14 5.27 -7.20
N ASP A 12 11.39 4.30 -6.32
CA ASP A 12 11.46 2.88 -6.66
C ASP A 12 10.11 2.30 -7.06
N HIS A 13 8.98 2.82 -6.50
CA HIS A 13 7.62 2.42 -6.87
C HIS A 13 7.09 3.16 -8.11
N ALA A 14 7.56 4.38 -8.35
CA ALA A 14 7.11 5.21 -9.46
C ALA A 14 8.13 5.36 -10.60
N ALA A 15 9.29 4.67 -10.55
CA ALA A 15 10.35 4.78 -11.56
C ALA A 15 9.88 4.45 -12.99
N GLY A 16 8.97 3.49 -13.13
CA GLY A 16 8.42 3.07 -14.41
C GLY A 16 7.39 4.03 -15.03
N TYR A 17 6.90 5.02 -14.26
CA TYR A 17 5.82 5.91 -14.69
C TYR A 17 6.09 6.60 -16.05
N PRO A 18 7.24 7.26 -16.31
CA PRO A 18 7.45 7.91 -17.60
C PRO A 18 7.51 6.94 -18.78
N GLY A 19 8.06 5.75 -18.57
CA GLY A 19 8.08 4.70 -19.59
C GLY A 19 6.68 4.20 -19.92
N MET A 20 5.85 4.04 -18.92
CA MET A 20 4.44 3.66 -19.10
C MET A 20 3.66 4.73 -19.85
N MET A 21 3.78 6.00 -19.46
CA MET A 21 3.10 7.11 -20.15
C MET A 21 3.56 7.28 -21.60
N LYS A 22 4.86 7.05 -21.87
CA LYS A 22 5.36 7.05 -23.25
C LYS A 22 4.75 5.90 -24.09
N ARG A 23 4.54 4.74 -23.50
CA ARG A 23 4.03 3.56 -24.18
C ARG A 23 2.50 3.58 -24.33
N PHE A 24 1.82 4.15 -23.35
CA PHE A 24 0.37 4.21 -23.22
C PHE A 24 -0.04 5.64 -22.83
N PRO A 25 -0.09 6.60 -23.80
CA PRO A 25 -0.35 8.01 -23.50
C PRO A 25 -1.74 8.27 -22.89
N ASP A 26 -2.71 7.42 -23.20
CA ASP A 26 -4.09 7.51 -22.70
C ASP A 26 -4.32 6.66 -21.42
N LEU A 27 -3.25 6.27 -20.72
CA LEU A 27 -3.34 5.49 -19.51
C LEU A 27 -3.96 6.33 -18.39
N GLU A 28 -5.04 5.85 -17.79
CA GLU A 28 -5.57 6.43 -16.56
C GLU A 28 -4.66 6.08 -15.39
N VAL A 29 -4.25 7.11 -14.64
CA VAL A 29 -3.34 6.98 -13.51
C VAL A 29 -4.06 7.44 -12.24
N TRP A 30 -4.19 6.53 -11.31
CA TRP A 30 -4.86 6.74 -10.02
C TRP A 30 -3.84 6.81 -8.89
N GLY A 31 -4.12 7.64 -7.89
CA GLY A 31 -3.37 7.73 -6.65
C GLY A 31 -4.12 8.56 -5.63
N HIS A 32 -3.69 8.51 -4.38
CA HIS A 32 -4.29 9.37 -3.35
C HIS A 32 -3.84 10.82 -3.52
N GLU A 33 -4.70 11.79 -3.19
CA GLU A 33 -4.40 13.21 -3.37
C GLU A 33 -3.17 13.63 -2.56
N GLU A 34 -2.99 13.12 -1.35
CA GLU A 34 -1.81 13.37 -0.52
C GLU A 34 -0.49 12.81 -1.11
N ALA A 35 -0.55 11.94 -2.13
CA ALA A 35 0.63 11.50 -2.86
C ALA A 35 1.18 12.57 -3.84
N ARG A 36 0.45 13.67 -4.02
CA ARG A 36 0.92 14.88 -4.72
C ARG A 36 1.86 15.69 -3.83
N VAL A 37 2.99 15.12 -3.45
CA VAL A 37 3.94 15.75 -2.54
C VAL A 37 4.50 17.05 -3.15
N PRO A 38 4.49 18.18 -2.42
CA PRO A 38 5.11 19.43 -2.89
C PRO A 38 6.60 19.23 -3.17
N SER A 39 7.09 19.84 -4.23
CA SER A 39 8.48 19.73 -4.73
C SER A 39 9.58 20.09 -3.72
N LEU A 40 9.25 20.76 -2.61
CA LEU A 40 10.21 21.14 -1.56
C LEU A 40 10.73 19.96 -0.73
N LEU A 41 9.98 18.85 -0.64
CA LEU A 41 10.39 17.69 0.17
C LEU A 41 10.96 16.55 -0.68
N GLY A 42 10.99 16.71 -2.07
CA GLY A 42 10.91 15.48 -2.63
C GLY A 42 11.57 14.98 -3.85
N ASN A 43 12.22 15.73 -4.67
CA ASN A 43 12.82 15.17 -5.88
C ASN A 43 13.85 14.05 -5.65
N VAL A 44 14.29 13.85 -4.41
CA VAL A 44 15.23 12.77 -4.03
C VAL A 44 14.47 11.50 -3.64
N VAL A 45 13.40 11.61 -2.86
CA VAL A 45 12.64 10.46 -2.31
C VAL A 45 11.40 10.15 -3.14
N PHE A 46 10.66 11.18 -3.54
CA PHE A 46 9.42 11.04 -4.29
C PHE A 46 9.63 11.29 -5.79
N ARG A 47 8.76 10.71 -6.61
CA ARG A 47 8.65 11.01 -8.03
C ARG A 47 7.36 11.76 -8.29
N LYS A 48 7.45 12.81 -9.10
CA LYS A 48 6.24 13.45 -9.61
C LYS A 48 5.49 12.47 -10.50
N VAL A 49 4.25 12.21 -10.15
CA VAL A 49 3.28 11.45 -10.94
C VAL A 49 2.11 12.37 -11.24
N ASP A 50 1.73 12.47 -12.49
CA ASP A 50 0.58 13.25 -12.92
C ASP A 50 -0.64 12.32 -12.90
N PHE A 51 -1.36 12.30 -11.77
CA PHE A 51 -2.58 11.54 -11.62
C PHE A 51 -3.71 12.13 -12.47
N THR A 52 -4.38 11.29 -13.27
CA THR A 52 -5.59 11.66 -13.99
C THR A 52 -6.80 11.64 -13.07
N HIS A 53 -6.76 10.80 -12.04
CA HIS A 53 -7.79 10.66 -11.01
C HIS A 53 -7.14 10.52 -9.64
N THR A 54 -7.80 11.03 -8.61
CA THR A 54 -7.32 10.89 -7.23
C THR A 54 -8.44 10.41 -6.31
N TRP A 55 -8.01 9.66 -5.28
CA TRP A 55 -8.82 9.40 -4.09
C TRP A 55 -8.51 10.48 -3.04
N ASP A 56 -9.51 10.84 -2.25
CA ASP A 56 -9.45 11.88 -1.20
C ASP A 56 -10.04 11.41 0.14
N ASN A 57 -10.21 10.10 0.29
CA ASN A 57 -10.78 9.49 1.49
C ASN A 57 -9.85 9.61 2.70
N GLU A 58 -10.47 9.66 3.89
CA GLU A 58 -9.76 9.78 5.15
C GLU A 58 -8.89 8.54 5.48
N PRO A 59 -7.85 8.70 6.32
CA PRO A 59 -7.01 7.58 6.76
C PRO A 59 -7.82 6.41 7.34
N GLY A 60 -7.63 5.22 6.79
CA GLY A 60 -8.34 4.00 7.18
C GLY A 60 -9.71 3.79 6.53
N GLU A 61 -10.22 4.78 5.82
CA GLU A 61 -11.46 4.64 5.07
C GLU A 61 -11.28 3.77 3.84
N CYS A 62 -12.25 2.88 3.61
CA CYS A 62 -12.29 1.97 2.46
C CYS A 62 -13.21 2.53 1.39
N VAL A 63 -12.76 2.53 0.14
CA VAL A 63 -13.50 2.99 -1.02
C VAL A 63 -13.57 1.87 -2.06
N ASP A 64 -14.78 1.56 -2.53
CA ASP A 64 -14.96 0.68 -3.66
C ASP A 64 -14.41 1.33 -4.92
N TRP A 65 -13.59 0.61 -5.66
CA TRP A 65 -12.96 1.07 -6.87
C TRP A 65 -13.00 -0.01 -7.95
N SER A 66 -13.26 0.40 -9.19
CA SER A 66 -13.35 -0.53 -10.32
C SER A 66 -12.29 -0.22 -11.37
N ALA A 67 -11.47 -1.21 -11.68
CA ALA A 67 -10.53 -1.22 -12.78
C ALA A 67 -11.12 -2.03 -13.95
N GLY A 68 -11.88 -1.38 -14.81
CA GLY A 68 -12.66 -2.05 -15.86
C GLY A 68 -13.76 -2.92 -15.26
N SER A 69 -13.68 -4.25 -15.45
CA SER A 69 -14.61 -5.23 -14.87
C SER A 69 -14.18 -5.79 -13.51
N VAL A 70 -13.01 -5.37 -13.00
CA VAL A 70 -12.46 -5.85 -11.74
C VAL A 70 -12.85 -4.89 -10.62
N ASN A 71 -13.61 -5.36 -9.64
CA ASN A 71 -13.98 -4.58 -8.46
C ASN A 71 -12.97 -4.83 -7.34
N LEU A 72 -12.43 -3.75 -6.79
CA LEU A 72 -11.41 -3.74 -5.75
C LEU A 72 -11.86 -2.81 -4.63
N VAL A 73 -11.22 -2.93 -3.48
CA VAL A 73 -11.36 -1.99 -2.37
C VAL A 73 -10.01 -1.32 -2.13
N MET A 74 -9.99 -0.01 -2.17
CA MET A 74 -8.83 0.80 -1.84
C MET A 74 -8.99 1.36 -0.43
N THR A 75 -7.89 1.39 0.35
CA THR A 75 -7.84 1.97 1.69
C THR A 75 -6.70 2.96 1.79
N HIS A 76 -6.97 4.19 2.22
CA HIS A 76 -5.92 5.16 2.53
C HIS A 76 -5.15 4.72 3.78
N SER A 77 -3.87 4.47 3.63
CA SER A 77 -3.00 3.85 4.64
C SER A 77 -1.71 4.66 4.84
N PRO A 78 -1.81 5.93 5.31
CA PRO A 78 -0.65 6.81 5.46
C PRO A 78 0.29 6.33 6.58
N GLY A 79 1.53 6.81 6.52
CA GLY A 79 2.56 6.55 7.53
C GLY A 79 3.93 6.34 6.92
N HIS A 80 4.11 5.35 6.05
CA HIS A 80 5.32 5.22 5.25
C HIS A 80 5.47 6.38 4.25
N ALA A 81 4.37 6.78 3.64
CA ALA A 81 4.24 7.98 2.82
C ALA A 81 2.85 8.58 3.02
N PRO A 82 2.65 9.92 2.83
CA PRO A 82 1.36 10.57 3.09
C PRO A 82 0.20 9.95 2.30
N GLY A 83 0.35 9.85 1.00
CA GLY A 83 -0.68 9.30 0.12
C GLY A 83 -0.53 7.80 -0.15
N HIS A 84 0.00 7.03 0.81
CA HIS A 84 0.08 5.57 0.66
C HIS A 84 -1.30 4.94 0.70
N VAL A 85 -1.56 4.00 -0.20
CA VAL A 85 -2.80 3.20 -0.24
C VAL A 85 -2.49 1.71 -0.27
N THR A 86 -3.42 0.93 0.27
CA THR A 86 -3.49 -0.52 0.06
C THR A 86 -4.70 -0.86 -0.79
N ILE A 87 -4.64 -1.95 -1.55
CA ILE A 87 -5.71 -2.36 -2.46
C ILE A 87 -5.95 -3.84 -2.30
N HIS A 88 -7.22 -4.25 -2.18
CA HIS A 88 -7.54 -5.67 -2.06
C HIS A 88 -8.77 -6.07 -2.89
N GLY A 89 -8.83 -7.34 -3.22
CA GLY A 89 -9.90 -7.99 -3.97
C GLY A 89 -9.39 -9.22 -4.71
N HIS A 90 -10.30 -10.07 -5.15
CA HIS A 90 -10.00 -11.25 -5.99
C HIS A 90 -8.86 -12.15 -5.46
N GLY A 91 -8.81 -12.37 -4.17
CA GLY A 91 -7.81 -13.26 -3.55
C GLY A 91 -6.45 -12.59 -3.28
N VAL A 92 -6.35 -11.27 -3.41
CA VAL A 92 -5.10 -10.53 -3.23
C VAL A 92 -5.29 -9.33 -2.30
N TYR A 93 -4.30 -9.08 -1.45
CA TYR A 93 -4.11 -7.84 -0.71
C TYR A 93 -2.76 -7.24 -1.10
N HIS A 94 -2.78 -6.16 -1.87
CA HIS A 94 -1.58 -5.41 -2.24
C HIS A 94 -1.23 -4.42 -1.14
N ALA A 95 -0.21 -4.75 -0.37
CA ALA A 95 0.16 -4.01 0.85
C ALA A 95 1.05 -2.79 0.57
N GLY A 96 1.67 -2.69 -0.62
CA GLY A 96 2.71 -1.70 -0.86
C GLY A 96 3.79 -1.75 0.23
N ASP A 97 4.17 -0.58 0.73
CA ASP A 97 5.16 -0.44 1.80
C ASP A 97 4.52 -0.21 3.19
N LEU A 98 3.24 -0.46 3.34
CA LEU A 98 2.62 -0.52 4.67
C LEU A 98 3.11 -1.76 5.43
N LEU A 99 3.07 -2.92 4.78
CA LEU A 99 3.28 -4.21 5.43
C LEU A 99 4.08 -5.14 4.52
N PHE A 100 5.13 -5.73 5.08
CA PHE A 100 5.94 -6.76 4.46
C PHE A 100 5.68 -8.12 5.10
N VAL A 101 6.35 -9.15 4.64
CA VAL A 101 6.16 -10.51 5.15
C VAL A 101 6.39 -10.60 6.67
N ARG A 102 7.47 -9.97 7.19
CA ARG A 102 7.86 -10.03 8.62
C ARG A 102 7.89 -8.67 9.31
N SER A 103 7.82 -7.59 8.57
CA SER A 103 8.04 -6.24 9.06
C SER A 103 7.01 -5.27 8.46
N ALA A 104 7.18 -4.00 8.75
CA ALA A 104 6.42 -2.90 8.15
C ALA A 104 7.38 -1.92 7.47
N GLY A 105 6.84 -1.05 6.62
CA GLY A 105 7.60 -0.01 5.97
C GLY A 105 8.22 0.97 6.95
N ARG A 106 9.39 1.50 6.61
CA ARG A 106 10.08 2.54 7.39
C ARG A 106 9.30 3.85 7.36
N VAL A 107 9.50 4.66 8.39
CA VAL A 107 8.78 5.93 8.58
C VAL A 107 9.73 7.11 8.84
N ASP A 108 11.01 6.93 8.61
CA ASP A 108 12.08 7.91 8.84
C ASP A 108 12.48 8.70 7.58
N LEU A 109 11.81 8.44 6.46
CA LEU A 109 11.98 9.23 5.24
C LEU A 109 11.10 10.50 5.29
N PRO A 110 11.41 11.54 4.48
CA PRO A 110 10.55 12.71 4.36
C PRO A 110 9.10 12.34 4.07
N GLY A 111 8.16 12.87 4.86
CA GLY A 111 6.74 12.54 4.77
C GLY A 111 6.31 11.31 5.57
N GLY A 112 7.26 10.60 6.21
CA GLY A 112 6.93 9.49 7.10
C GLY A 112 6.34 9.96 8.43
N ASP A 113 5.35 9.23 8.95
CA ASP A 113 4.69 9.48 10.24
C ASP A 113 4.48 8.15 11.00
N PRO A 114 5.23 7.92 12.09
CA PRO A 114 5.11 6.69 12.88
C PRO A 114 3.72 6.46 13.49
N ARG A 115 3.01 7.55 13.87
CA ARG A 115 1.67 7.43 14.46
C ARG A 115 0.63 7.10 13.41
N ALA A 116 0.72 7.69 12.23
CA ALA A 116 -0.13 7.33 11.10
C ALA A 116 0.13 5.88 10.68
N GLN A 117 1.39 5.45 10.61
CA GLN A 117 1.77 4.06 10.30
C GLN A 117 1.15 3.06 11.29
N GLN A 118 1.19 3.37 12.58
CA GLN A 118 0.58 2.52 13.59
C GLN A 118 -0.93 2.39 13.38
N ARG A 119 -1.64 3.50 13.17
CA ARG A 119 -3.10 3.46 12.88
C ARG A 119 -3.41 2.68 11.60
N SER A 120 -2.60 2.87 10.56
CA SER A 120 -2.76 2.14 9.30
C SER A 120 -2.51 0.63 9.46
N LEU A 121 -1.56 0.22 10.31
CA LEU A 121 -1.31 -1.18 10.62
C LEU A 121 -2.45 -1.81 11.45
N VAL A 122 -3.02 -1.07 12.41
CA VAL A 122 -4.23 -1.51 13.14
C VAL A 122 -5.37 -1.76 12.14
N ARG A 123 -5.62 -0.79 11.27
CA ARG A 123 -6.67 -0.91 10.26
C ARG A 123 -6.41 -2.05 9.28
N ALA A 124 -5.16 -2.24 8.86
CA ALA A 124 -4.79 -3.37 8.01
C ALA A 124 -5.06 -4.71 8.72
N LYS A 125 -4.71 -4.86 10.01
CA LYS A 125 -5.01 -6.06 10.80
C LYS A 125 -6.51 -6.36 10.84
N GLU A 126 -7.36 -5.35 11.05
CA GLU A 126 -8.82 -5.49 11.00
C GLU A 126 -9.28 -6.05 9.65
N ILE A 127 -8.85 -5.42 8.55
CA ILE A 127 -9.22 -5.83 7.19
C ILE A 127 -8.74 -7.26 6.92
N LEU A 128 -7.46 -7.54 7.16
CA LEU A 128 -6.86 -8.86 6.92
C LEU A 128 -7.55 -9.97 7.71
N SER A 129 -7.96 -9.70 8.96
CA SER A 129 -8.67 -10.66 9.81
C SER A 129 -10.09 -10.98 9.30
N GLY A 130 -10.68 -10.11 8.50
CA GLY A 130 -11.97 -10.32 7.84
C GLY A 130 -11.90 -11.01 6.48
N LEU A 131 -10.69 -11.18 5.92
CA LEU A 131 -10.48 -11.79 4.61
C LEU A 131 -10.11 -13.29 4.75
N PRO A 132 -10.36 -14.10 3.69
CA PRO A 132 -9.95 -15.51 3.71
C PRO A 132 -8.44 -15.67 3.89
N VAL A 133 -8.04 -16.57 4.77
CA VAL A 133 -6.63 -16.78 5.17
C VAL A 133 -5.71 -17.27 4.04
N ASP A 134 -6.27 -17.85 2.99
CA ASP A 134 -5.57 -18.32 1.80
C ASP A 134 -5.36 -17.22 0.74
N TRP A 135 -5.93 -16.03 0.94
CA TRP A 135 -5.61 -14.88 0.10
C TRP A 135 -4.13 -14.53 0.20
N ARG A 136 -3.63 -13.84 -0.81
CA ARG A 136 -2.21 -13.52 -0.97
C ARG A 136 -1.92 -12.08 -0.62
N LEU A 137 -1.04 -11.85 0.35
CA LEU A 137 -0.44 -10.54 0.55
C LEU A 137 0.71 -10.37 -0.44
N ILE A 138 0.68 -9.28 -1.21
CA ILE A 138 1.76 -8.85 -2.12
C ILE A 138 2.39 -7.60 -1.53
N PRO A 139 3.62 -7.67 -0.99
CA PRO A 139 4.35 -6.52 -0.46
C PRO A 139 4.99 -5.69 -1.58
N GLY A 140 5.32 -4.43 -1.31
CA GLY A 140 6.05 -3.57 -2.24
C GLY A 140 7.50 -3.99 -2.47
N HIS A 141 8.12 -4.61 -1.47
CA HIS A 141 9.49 -5.15 -1.53
C HIS A 141 9.55 -6.61 -1.14
N ARG A 142 10.51 -7.32 -1.75
CA ARG A 142 10.80 -8.73 -1.47
C ARG A 142 11.80 -8.82 -0.33
N TYR A 143 11.35 -9.31 0.82
CA TYR A 143 12.19 -9.63 1.96
C TYR A 143 12.04 -11.11 2.32
N ASP A 144 13.01 -11.64 3.08
CA ASP A 144 12.93 -13.02 3.56
C ASP A 144 11.72 -13.23 4.49
N ASN A 145 11.15 -14.41 4.38
CA ASN A 145 10.12 -14.88 5.32
C ASN A 145 10.79 -15.55 6.55
N PHE A 146 9.93 -16.05 7.46
CA PHE A 146 10.40 -16.77 8.66
C PHE A 146 11.07 -18.13 8.36
N ARG A 147 11.11 -18.57 7.09
CA ARG A 147 11.81 -19.79 6.63
C ARG A 147 13.11 -19.49 5.89
N GLY A 148 13.50 -18.21 5.79
CA GLY A 148 14.68 -17.78 5.02
C GLY A 148 14.48 -17.77 3.50
N GLU A 149 13.24 -17.88 3.03
CA GLU A 149 12.88 -17.75 1.61
C GLU A 149 12.53 -16.29 1.30
N VAL A 150 12.64 -15.90 0.03
CA VAL A 150 12.28 -14.55 -0.44
C VAL A 150 11.09 -14.66 -1.41
N PRO A 151 9.87 -14.81 -0.88
CA PRO A 151 8.68 -15.01 -1.71
C PRO A 151 8.21 -13.71 -2.37
N ASP A 152 7.49 -13.83 -3.50
CA ASP A 152 6.78 -12.71 -4.12
C ASP A 152 5.47 -12.38 -3.39
N TRP A 153 4.92 -13.33 -2.67
CA TRP A 153 3.70 -13.21 -1.88
C TRP A 153 3.69 -14.22 -0.73
N ILE A 154 2.83 -13.98 0.24
CA ILE A 154 2.61 -14.90 1.37
C ILE A 154 1.11 -14.99 1.65
N SER A 155 0.64 -16.09 2.26
CA SER A 155 -0.76 -16.19 2.67
C SER A 155 -1.11 -15.19 3.77
N LEU A 156 -2.37 -14.70 3.80
CA LEU A 156 -2.81 -13.81 4.88
C LEU A 156 -2.74 -14.50 6.24
N GLY A 157 -3.02 -15.80 6.31
CA GLY A 157 -2.89 -16.58 7.53
C GLY A 157 -1.46 -16.56 8.08
N ASP A 158 -0.46 -16.79 7.22
CA ASP A 158 0.95 -16.75 7.62
C ASP A 158 1.38 -15.33 8.07
N VAL A 159 0.97 -14.28 7.36
CA VAL A 159 1.36 -12.93 7.75
C VAL A 159 0.70 -12.49 9.06
N LEU A 160 -0.57 -12.81 9.28
CA LEU A 160 -1.27 -12.53 10.55
C LEU A 160 -0.62 -13.24 11.73
N GLN A 161 -0.12 -14.46 11.51
CA GLN A 161 0.51 -15.27 12.55
C GLN A 161 1.95 -14.86 12.84
N HIS A 162 2.73 -14.45 11.82
CA HIS A 162 4.19 -14.35 11.93
C HIS A 162 4.76 -12.95 11.74
N ASN A 163 3.96 -11.98 11.26
CA ASN A 163 4.45 -10.62 11.15
C ASN A 163 4.57 -9.98 12.54
N TYR A 164 5.77 -9.51 12.88
CA TYR A 164 6.08 -8.95 14.19
C TYR A 164 5.15 -7.80 14.58
N PHE A 165 4.89 -6.86 13.67
CA PHE A 165 4.04 -5.70 13.98
C PHE A 165 2.59 -6.08 14.19
N LEU A 166 2.03 -6.95 13.34
CA LEU A 166 0.64 -7.38 13.47
C LEU A 166 0.42 -8.22 14.74
N ALA A 167 1.40 -9.04 15.12
CA ALA A 167 1.32 -9.87 16.33
C ALA A 167 1.30 -9.03 17.63
N HIS A 168 1.91 -7.83 17.64
CA HIS A 168 2.05 -6.99 18.84
C HIS A 168 1.15 -5.73 18.82
N ILE A 169 0.34 -5.55 17.79
CA ILE A 169 -0.66 -4.48 17.77
C ILE A 169 -1.86 -4.91 18.61
N THR A 170 -2.17 -4.11 19.64
CA THR A 170 -3.43 -4.21 20.40
C THR A 170 -4.58 -3.65 19.57
N MET A 171 -5.63 -4.44 19.41
CA MET A 171 -6.85 -4.00 18.73
C MET A 171 -7.70 -3.13 19.66
N PRO A 172 -8.42 -2.13 19.14
CA PRO A 172 -9.36 -1.35 19.95
C PRO A 172 -10.37 -2.28 20.63
N GLY A 173 -10.39 -2.27 21.99
CA GLY A 173 -11.30 -3.08 22.80
C GLY A 173 -10.75 -4.43 23.28
N GLU A 174 -9.47 -4.70 23.12
CA GLU A 174 -8.78 -5.90 23.66
C GLU A 174 -8.03 -5.61 24.99
N ASP A 175 -8.45 -4.61 25.80
CA ASP A 175 -7.92 -4.30 27.14
C ASP A 175 -8.55 -5.19 28.22
#